data_1b49ce3fcc106e62fc41ab5a3243f5e5
#
_entry.id   1b49ce3fcc106e62fc41ab5a3243f5e5
#
_cell.length_a   1.000
_cell.length_b   1.000
_cell.length_c   1.000
_cell.angle_alpha   90.00
_cell.angle_beta   90.00
_cell.angle_gamma   90.00
#
_symmetry.space_group_name_H-M   'P 1'
#
loop_
_entity.id
_entity.type
_entity.pdbx_description
1 polymer ?
#
loop_
_entity_poly.entity_id
_entity_poly.type
_entity_poly.pdbx_seq_one_letter_code
_entity_poly.pdbx_strand_id
1 'polypeptide(L)'
;MADDLVRALRERYDQIGALLDAAKAPAELEAAKRDIIAFFKHVDGLVAELGALKEDIRQLVDRYKQMAEENRATASAPEFSGEKPVVHADHIGASTYIQKGWSLLSLGDYPGAIQALTHALELSPQEIEAESLLGWAQMLGEDYDGALGTFQKVLMREPGNSLARINVGYICYKKRIFGEAIEHLSKAIRMANDKKATLYAHFYLGLVYLEREMYEDAESFFQKTIGLGPNMTEAFFEMGRARWFAGNAEGAQETWRSGVATSKFSPGGKKCAKMLERIAAGGEPPRPGMDALD
;
A
#
# COMPACT_ATOMS: atom_id res chain seq x y z
N MET A 1 10.28 4.26 -25.87
CA MET A 1 8.89 4.50 -26.36
C MET A 1 7.93 4.79 -25.23
N ALA A 2 7.69 3.90 -24.24
CA ALA A 2 6.78 4.22 -23.11
C ALA A 2 7.28 5.41 -22.26
N ASP A 3 8.57 5.41 -21.94
CA ASP A 3 9.20 6.51 -21.19
C ASP A 3 9.16 7.83 -21.94
N ASP A 4 9.23 7.82 -23.26
CA ASP A 4 9.15 9.02 -24.08
C ASP A 4 7.74 9.59 -24.10
N LEU A 5 6.70 8.74 -24.15
CA LEU A 5 5.30 9.16 -24.05
C LEU A 5 5.00 9.80 -22.68
N VAL A 6 5.41 9.12 -21.60
CA VAL A 6 5.21 9.63 -20.24
C VAL A 6 5.94 10.96 -20.04
N ARG A 7 7.17 11.08 -20.57
CA ARG A 7 7.94 12.33 -20.54
C ARG A 7 7.22 13.45 -21.28
N ALA A 8 6.74 13.20 -22.51
CA ALA A 8 6.01 14.18 -23.31
C ALA A 8 4.72 14.67 -22.61
N LEU A 9 3.98 13.75 -21.97
CA LEU A 9 2.80 14.11 -21.18
C LEU A 9 3.17 14.97 -19.95
N ARG A 10 4.29 14.68 -19.30
CA ARG A 10 4.79 15.45 -18.17
C ARG A 10 5.22 16.85 -18.57
N GLU A 11 5.97 16.97 -19.67
CA GLU A 11 6.36 18.27 -20.24
C GLU A 11 5.14 19.13 -20.60
N ARG A 12 4.09 18.51 -21.17
CA ARG A 12 2.84 19.22 -21.49
C ARG A 12 2.09 19.66 -20.24
N TYR A 13 2.06 18.84 -19.20
CA TYR A 13 1.51 19.20 -17.89
C TYR A 13 2.21 20.42 -17.30
N ASP A 14 3.54 20.43 -17.31
CA ASP A 14 4.35 21.51 -16.75
C ASP A 14 4.16 22.82 -17.55
N GLN A 15 4.04 22.75 -18.89
CA GLN A 15 3.72 23.89 -19.74
C GLN A 15 2.36 24.51 -19.40
N ILE A 16 1.33 23.68 -19.22
CA ILE A 16 -0.02 24.15 -18.86
C ILE A 16 -0.01 24.76 -17.45
N GLY A 17 0.74 24.18 -16.51
CA GLY A 17 0.94 24.74 -15.18
C GLY A 17 1.57 26.13 -15.21
N ALA A 18 2.63 26.29 -16.00
CA ALA A 18 3.29 27.59 -16.16
C ALA A 18 2.37 28.66 -16.81
N LEU A 19 1.53 28.26 -17.77
CA LEU A 19 0.53 29.16 -18.37
C LEU A 19 -0.54 29.57 -17.37
N LEU A 20 -0.98 28.65 -16.52
CA LEU A 20 -1.96 28.93 -15.46
C LEU A 20 -1.41 29.88 -14.41
N ASP A 21 -0.15 29.65 -13.98
CA ASP A 21 0.53 30.51 -12.97
C ASP A 21 0.80 31.92 -13.50
N ALA A 22 1.03 32.06 -14.82
CA ALA A 22 1.28 33.36 -15.47
C ALA A 22 -0.02 34.11 -15.78
N ALA A 23 -1.17 33.47 -15.81
CA ALA A 23 -2.45 34.06 -16.21
C ALA A 23 -2.95 35.10 -15.19
N LYS A 24 -3.07 36.35 -15.61
CA LYS A 24 -3.56 37.49 -14.82
C LYS A 24 -4.88 38.07 -15.29
N ALA A 25 -5.20 37.87 -16.57
CA ALA A 25 -6.44 38.36 -17.17
C ALA A 25 -7.51 37.23 -17.27
N PRO A 26 -8.81 37.56 -17.18
CA PRO A 26 -9.88 36.55 -17.31
C PRO A 26 -9.83 35.73 -18.62
N ALA A 27 -9.39 36.40 -19.72
CA ALA A 27 -9.24 35.72 -21.01
C ALA A 27 -8.10 34.68 -21.02
N GLU A 28 -7.01 34.93 -20.28
CA GLU A 28 -5.88 34.00 -20.13
C GLU A 28 -6.26 32.80 -19.26
N LEU A 29 -7.03 33.01 -18.20
CA LEU A 29 -7.58 31.96 -17.37
C LEU A 29 -8.53 31.03 -18.14
N GLU A 30 -9.39 31.61 -19.00
CA GLU A 30 -10.29 30.80 -19.88
C GLU A 30 -9.49 30.06 -20.97
N ALA A 31 -8.36 30.56 -21.42
CA ALA A 31 -7.46 29.87 -22.34
C ALA A 31 -6.78 28.69 -21.62
N ALA A 32 -6.20 28.89 -20.42
CA ALA A 32 -5.60 27.84 -19.62
C ALA A 32 -6.61 26.74 -19.27
N LYS A 33 -7.84 27.08 -18.92
CA LYS A 33 -8.93 26.13 -18.68
C LYS A 33 -9.24 25.26 -19.90
N ARG A 34 -9.26 25.83 -21.09
CA ARG A 34 -9.46 25.06 -22.34
C ARG A 34 -8.31 24.09 -22.57
N ASP A 35 -7.07 24.51 -22.33
CA ASP A 35 -5.88 23.66 -22.47
C ASP A 35 -5.87 22.52 -21.46
N ILE A 36 -6.26 22.76 -20.21
CA ILE A 36 -6.44 21.72 -19.18
C ILE A 36 -7.48 20.69 -19.62
N ILE A 37 -8.65 21.15 -20.10
CA ILE A 37 -9.71 20.23 -20.55
C ILE A 37 -9.27 19.43 -21.77
N ALA A 38 -8.56 20.05 -22.73
CA ALA A 38 -8.04 19.35 -23.90
C ALA A 38 -7.00 18.30 -23.52
N PHE A 39 -6.10 18.64 -22.61
CA PHE A 39 -5.07 17.73 -22.11
C PHE A 39 -5.69 16.57 -21.32
N PHE A 40 -6.68 16.83 -20.45
CA PHE A 40 -7.40 15.78 -19.74
C PHE A 40 -8.06 14.79 -20.71
N LYS A 41 -8.78 15.28 -21.73
CA LYS A 41 -9.41 14.43 -22.75
C LYS A 41 -8.39 13.59 -23.53
N HIS A 42 -7.21 14.16 -23.82
CA HIS A 42 -6.14 13.43 -24.48
C HIS A 42 -5.60 12.29 -23.64
N VAL A 43 -5.32 12.56 -22.35
CA VAL A 43 -4.85 11.54 -21.41
C VAL A 43 -5.92 10.45 -21.20
N ASP A 44 -7.18 10.83 -21.06
CA ASP A 44 -8.31 9.89 -20.90
C ASP A 44 -8.48 9.00 -22.14
N GLY A 45 -8.32 9.56 -23.35
CA GLY A 45 -8.26 8.79 -24.60
C GLY A 45 -7.14 7.76 -24.62
N LEU A 46 -5.93 8.13 -24.21
CA LEU A 46 -4.79 7.20 -24.13
C LEU A 46 -5.02 6.08 -23.12
N VAL A 47 -5.64 6.38 -21.98
CA VAL A 47 -6.01 5.37 -21.00
C VAL A 47 -7.04 4.39 -21.56
N ALA A 48 -8.02 4.88 -22.32
CA ALA A 48 -9.01 4.02 -23.00
C ALA A 48 -8.35 3.12 -24.06
N GLU A 49 -7.44 3.65 -24.87
CA GLU A 49 -6.68 2.86 -25.88
C GLU A 49 -5.82 1.78 -25.22
N LEU A 50 -5.12 2.11 -24.14
CA LEU A 50 -4.35 1.14 -23.35
C LEU A 50 -5.24 0.07 -22.72
N GLY A 51 -6.45 0.46 -22.30
CA GLY A 51 -7.48 -0.46 -21.80
C GLY A 51 -7.92 -1.46 -22.87
N ALA A 52 -8.18 -0.98 -24.08
CA ALA A 52 -8.54 -1.82 -25.24
C ALA A 52 -7.39 -2.79 -25.61
N LEU A 53 -6.16 -2.28 -25.70
CA LEU A 53 -4.98 -3.11 -25.98
C LEU A 53 -4.79 -4.21 -24.91
N LYS A 54 -5.05 -3.89 -23.65
CA LYS A 54 -5.00 -4.88 -22.56
C LYS A 54 -6.04 -5.99 -22.75
N GLU A 55 -7.22 -5.65 -23.26
CA GLU A 55 -8.26 -6.63 -23.58
C GLU A 55 -7.89 -7.50 -24.79
N ASP A 56 -7.29 -6.92 -25.81
CA ASP A 56 -6.78 -7.66 -26.96
C ASP A 56 -5.67 -8.68 -26.54
N ILE A 57 -4.80 -8.28 -25.63
CA ILE A 57 -3.79 -9.17 -25.06
C ILE A 57 -4.44 -10.33 -24.29
N ARG A 58 -5.53 -10.09 -23.55
CA ARG A 58 -6.27 -11.16 -22.87
C ARG A 58 -6.82 -12.18 -23.87
N GLN A 59 -7.39 -11.73 -24.97
CA GLN A 59 -7.88 -12.61 -26.03
C GLN A 59 -6.76 -13.44 -26.65
N LEU A 60 -5.57 -12.87 -26.81
CA LEU A 60 -4.40 -13.63 -27.26
C LEU A 60 -3.99 -14.72 -26.25
N VAL A 61 -4.04 -14.43 -24.96
CA VAL A 61 -3.79 -15.40 -23.89
C VAL A 61 -4.82 -16.54 -23.91
N ASP A 62 -6.09 -16.22 -24.09
CA ASP A 62 -7.15 -17.24 -24.15
C ASP A 62 -7.00 -18.12 -25.40
N ARG A 63 -6.65 -17.54 -26.54
CA ARG A 63 -6.33 -18.30 -27.76
C ARG A 63 -5.13 -19.23 -27.54
N TYR A 64 -4.07 -18.73 -26.89
CA TYR A 64 -2.91 -19.56 -26.54
C TYR A 64 -3.30 -20.76 -25.67
N LYS A 65 -4.14 -20.54 -24.65
CA LYS A 65 -4.64 -21.62 -23.76
C LYS A 65 -5.43 -22.68 -24.53
N GLN A 66 -6.33 -22.26 -25.41
CA GLN A 66 -7.09 -23.17 -26.29
C GLN A 66 -6.17 -24.00 -27.17
N MET A 67 -5.19 -23.38 -27.84
CA MET A 67 -4.22 -24.08 -28.66
C MET A 67 -3.33 -25.03 -27.84
N ALA A 68 -2.98 -24.66 -26.60
CA ALA A 68 -2.20 -25.51 -25.71
C ALA A 68 -3.00 -26.72 -25.24
N GLU A 69 -4.31 -26.57 -24.98
CA GLU A 69 -5.23 -27.67 -24.64
C GLU A 69 -5.45 -28.61 -25.84
N GLU A 70 -5.66 -28.07 -27.05
CA GLU A 70 -5.80 -28.86 -28.27
C GLU A 70 -4.54 -29.67 -28.57
N ASN A 71 -3.35 -29.08 -28.41
CA ASN A 71 -2.08 -29.80 -28.54
C ASN A 71 -1.86 -30.87 -27.46
N ARG A 72 -2.40 -30.68 -26.26
CA ARG A 72 -2.42 -31.72 -25.20
C ARG A 72 -3.36 -32.89 -25.55
N ALA A 73 -4.49 -32.58 -26.14
CA ALA A 73 -5.48 -33.62 -26.52
C ALA A 73 -5.00 -34.50 -27.69
N THR A 74 -4.12 -33.97 -28.56
CA THR A 74 -3.52 -34.68 -29.71
C THR A 74 -2.22 -35.42 -29.38
N ALA A 75 -1.56 -35.10 -28.27
CA ALA A 75 -0.41 -35.86 -27.79
C ALA A 75 -0.92 -37.13 -27.08
N SER A 76 -0.68 -38.30 -27.69
CA SER A 76 -0.96 -39.61 -27.08
C SER A 76 -0.35 -39.66 -25.67
N ALA A 77 -1.16 -40.10 -24.68
CA ALA A 77 -0.73 -40.18 -23.29
C ALA A 77 0.58 -40.97 -23.17
N PRO A 78 1.64 -40.42 -22.56
CA PRO A 78 2.82 -41.20 -22.23
C PRO A 78 2.47 -42.20 -21.14
N GLU A 79 2.94 -43.46 -21.28
CA GLU A 79 2.85 -44.49 -20.26
C GLU A 79 3.43 -43.96 -18.94
N PHE A 80 2.68 -44.19 -17.86
CA PHE A 80 2.93 -43.67 -16.52
C PHE A 80 4.17 -44.34 -15.90
N SER A 81 5.36 -43.75 -16.06
CA SER A 81 6.51 -44.04 -15.23
C SER A 81 6.38 -43.14 -13.98
N GLY A 82 6.38 -43.77 -12.78
CA GLY A 82 5.99 -43.16 -11.49
C GLY A 82 6.81 -42.01 -10.95
N GLU A 83 7.12 -41.02 -11.78
CA GLU A 83 7.65 -39.72 -11.35
C GLU A 83 6.50 -38.78 -11.03
N LYS A 84 6.62 -38.05 -9.90
CA LYS A 84 5.62 -37.07 -9.50
C LYS A 84 5.39 -36.06 -10.66
N PRO A 85 4.11 -35.70 -10.96
CA PRO A 85 3.82 -34.80 -12.05
C PRO A 85 4.57 -33.46 -11.83
N VAL A 86 5.39 -33.10 -12.81
CA VAL A 86 6.00 -31.76 -12.85
C VAL A 86 4.87 -30.80 -13.19
N VAL A 87 4.42 -30.04 -12.21
CA VAL A 87 3.43 -28.97 -12.42
C VAL A 87 4.14 -27.88 -13.22
N HIS A 88 3.82 -27.76 -14.51
CA HIS A 88 4.24 -26.62 -15.30
C HIS A 88 3.50 -25.38 -14.79
N ALA A 89 4.23 -24.42 -14.22
CA ALA A 89 3.66 -23.19 -13.72
C ALA A 89 3.12 -22.34 -14.91
N ASP A 90 1.85 -21.96 -14.86
CA ASP A 90 1.24 -21.01 -15.81
C ASP A 90 1.48 -19.58 -15.33
N HIS A 91 2.65 -19.03 -15.62
CA HIS A 91 3.01 -17.68 -15.20
C HIS A 91 2.13 -16.59 -15.84
N ILE A 92 1.60 -16.80 -17.03
CA ILE A 92 0.72 -15.83 -17.72
C ILE A 92 -0.65 -15.78 -17.05
N GLY A 93 -1.23 -16.95 -16.77
CA GLY A 93 -2.46 -17.06 -16.02
C GLY A 93 -2.32 -16.52 -14.59
N ALA A 94 -1.23 -16.88 -13.90
CA ALA A 94 -0.92 -16.38 -12.58
C ALA A 94 -0.82 -14.86 -12.54
N SER A 95 -0.09 -14.22 -13.48
CA SER A 95 0.04 -12.76 -13.57
C SER A 95 -1.32 -12.06 -13.72
N THR A 96 -2.25 -12.62 -14.48
CA THR A 96 -3.61 -12.08 -14.63
C THR A 96 -4.36 -12.08 -13.29
N TYR A 97 -4.27 -13.17 -12.53
CA TYR A 97 -4.91 -13.25 -11.21
C TYR A 97 -4.22 -12.41 -10.15
N ILE A 98 -2.91 -12.21 -10.22
CA ILE A 98 -2.19 -11.25 -9.36
C ILE A 98 -2.70 -9.84 -9.59
N GLN A 99 -2.81 -9.40 -10.84
CA GLN A 99 -3.36 -8.08 -11.16
C GLN A 99 -4.82 -7.93 -10.72
N LYS A 100 -5.64 -8.97 -10.87
CA LYS A 100 -7.01 -8.99 -10.36
C LYS A 100 -7.02 -8.86 -8.84
N GLY A 101 -6.19 -9.63 -8.14
CA GLY A 101 -6.05 -9.56 -6.69
C GLY A 101 -5.64 -8.16 -6.21
N TRP A 102 -4.65 -7.54 -6.86
CA TRP A 102 -4.25 -6.17 -6.59
C TRP A 102 -5.41 -5.16 -6.79
N SER A 103 -6.16 -5.29 -7.88
CA SER A 103 -7.31 -4.42 -8.16
C SER A 103 -8.38 -4.56 -7.08
N LEU A 104 -8.70 -5.78 -6.66
CA LEU A 104 -9.68 -6.05 -5.61
C LEU A 104 -9.21 -5.53 -4.24
N LEU A 105 -7.91 -5.67 -3.91
CA LEU A 105 -7.31 -5.05 -2.73
C LEU A 105 -7.51 -3.54 -2.72
N SER A 106 -7.28 -2.89 -3.86
CA SER A 106 -7.45 -1.43 -4.00
C SER A 106 -8.90 -0.97 -3.85
N LEU A 107 -9.87 -1.86 -4.14
CA LEU A 107 -11.30 -1.63 -3.96
C LEU A 107 -11.82 -2.01 -2.56
N GLY A 108 -10.96 -2.59 -1.69
CA GLY A 108 -11.36 -3.08 -0.37
C GLY A 108 -12.10 -4.42 -0.38
N ASP A 109 -12.19 -5.10 -1.53
CA ASP A 109 -12.75 -6.44 -1.64
C ASP A 109 -11.68 -7.49 -1.26
N TYR A 110 -11.43 -7.63 0.04
CA TYR A 110 -10.43 -8.56 0.55
C TYR A 110 -10.77 -10.04 0.30
N PRO A 111 -12.04 -10.50 0.45
CA PRO A 111 -12.39 -11.87 0.10
C PRO A 111 -12.15 -12.21 -1.37
N GLY A 112 -12.55 -11.32 -2.27
CA GLY A 112 -12.30 -11.49 -3.70
C GLY A 112 -10.81 -11.48 -4.04
N ALA A 113 -10.01 -10.62 -3.38
CA ALA A 113 -8.57 -10.59 -3.55
C ALA A 113 -7.91 -11.91 -3.09
N ILE A 114 -8.30 -12.43 -1.94
CA ILE A 114 -7.81 -13.73 -1.41
C ILE A 114 -8.11 -14.84 -2.43
N GLN A 115 -9.32 -14.91 -2.96
CA GLN A 115 -9.70 -15.91 -3.95
C GLN A 115 -8.84 -15.82 -5.22
N ALA A 116 -8.67 -14.61 -5.76
CA ALA A 116 -7.88 -14.39 -6.97
C ALA A 116 -6.41 -14.75 -6.76
N LEU A 117 -5.81 -14.34 -5.63
CA LEU A 117 -4.40 -14.60 -5.32
C LEU A 117 -4.13 -16.07 -4.99
N THR A 118 -5.08 -16.75 -4.34
CA THR A 118 -5.02 -18.20 -4.14
C THR A 118 -4.99 -18.93 -5.48
N HIS A 119 -5.86 -18.51 -6.42
CA HIS A 119 -5.86 -19.10 -7.76
C HIS A 119 -4.56 -18.80 -8.54
N ALA A 120 -3.97 -17.61 -8.36
CA ALA A 120 -2.65 -17.31 -8.90
C ALA A 120 -1.59 -18.29 -8.39
N LEU A 121 -1.62 -18.65 -7.10
CA LEU A 121 -0.70 -19.60 -6.48
C LEU A 121 -0.96 -21.06 -6.88
N GLU A 122 -2.19 -21.42 -7.23
CA GLU A 122 -2.49 -22.73 -7.84
C GLU A 122 -1.83 -22.86 -9.21
N LEU A 123 -1.83 -21.78 -10.02
CA LEU A 123 -1.20 -21.74 -11.33
C LEU A 123 0.32 -21.61 -11.26
N SER A 124 0.83 -20.85 -10.31
CA SER A 124 2.27 -20.65 -10.07
C SER A 124 2.58 -20.67 -8.56
N PRO A 125 2.82 -21.86 -7.98
CA PRO A 125 2.99 -22.03 -6.54
C PRO A 125 4.22 -21.32 -5.94
N GLN A 126 5.14 -20.87 -6.79
CA GLN A 126 6.40 -20.23 -6.35
C GLN A 126 6.38 -18.71 -6.52
N GLU A 127 5.22 -18.12 -6.83
CA GLU A 127 5.10 -16.69 -7.11
C GLU A 127 5.07 -15.88 -5.81
N ILE A 128 6.22 -15.30 -5.46
CA ILE A 128 6.40 -14.56 -4.19
C ILE A 128 5.53 -13.31 -4.14
N GLU A 129 5.31 -12.66 -5.29
CA GLU A 129 4.44 -11.49 -5.37
C GLU A 129 2.99 -11.87 -5.00
N ALA A 130 2.48 -12.97 -5.57
CA ALA A 130 1.14 -13.48 -5.24
C ALA A 130 1.01 -13.84 -3.76
N GLU A 131 2.03 -14.50 -3.19
CA GLU A 131 2.04 -14.88 -1.78
C GLU A 131 2.10 -13.65 -0.87
N SER A 132 2.89 -12.64 -1.22
CA SER A 132 2.99 -11.38 -0.48
C SER A 132 1.68 -10.60 -0.50
N LEU A 133 1.01 -10.52 -1.66
CA LEU A 133 -0.29 -9.87 -1.81
C LEU A 133 -1.40 -10.64 -1.10
N LEU A 134 -1.35 -11.99 -1.11
CA LEU A 134 -2.29 -12.84 -0.36
C LEU A 134 -2.20 -12.56 1.14
N GLY A 135 -0.98 -12.55 1.69
CA GLY A 135 -0.77 -12.20 3.09
C GLY A 135 -1.28 -10.80 3.41
N TRP A 136 -1.13 -9.86 2.49
CA TRP A 136 -1.65 -8.50 2.67
C TRP A 136 -3.19 -8.46 2.61
N ALA A 137 -3.84 -9.19 1.69
CA ALA A 137 -5.29 -9.31 1.61
C ALA A 137 -5.88 -9.92 2.89
N GLN A 138 -5.27 -11.00 3.39
CA GLN A 138 -5.65 -11.64 4.65
C GLN A 138 -5.50 -10.69 5.84
N MET A 139 -4.38 -9.95 5.93
CA MET A 139 -4.13 -8.98 6.99
C MET A 139 -5.16 -7.83 6.99
N LEU A 140 -5.50 -7.29 5.82
CA LEU A 140 -6.52 -6.24 5.69
C LEU A 140 -7.94 -6.77 5.94
N GLY A 141 -8.20 -8.04 5.66
CA GLY A 141 -9.42 -8.75 6.02
C GLY A 141 -9.44 -9.24 7.48
N GLU A 142 -8.46 -8.83 8.30
CA GLU A 142 -8.31 -9.18 9.72
C GLU A 142 -8.07 -10.67 10.00
N ASP A 143 -7.82 -11.49 8.97
CA ASP A 143 -7.32 -12.87 9.13
C ASP A 143 -5.81 -12.84 9.47
N TYR A 144 -5.51 -12.42 10.69
CA TYR A 144 -4.12 -12.27 11.15
C TYR A 144 -3.36 -13.58 11.24
N ASP A 145 -4.04 -14.71 11.53
CA ASP A 145 -3.39 -16.02 11.62
C ASP A 145 -3.03 -16.56 10.24
N GLY A 146 -3.94 -16.45 9.27
CA GLY A 146 -3.68 -16.78 7.88
C GLY A 146 -2.56 -15.93 7.28
N ALA A 147 -2.63 -14.60 7.49
CA ALA A 147 -1.61 -13.67 7.03
C ALA A 147 -0.22 -13.97 7.61
N LEU A 148 -0.14 -14.29 8.91
CA LEU A 148 1.12 -14.65 9.56
C LEU A 148 1.75 -15.88 8.90
N GLY A 149 0.97 -16.94 8.69
CA GLY A 149 1.45 -18.15 8.00
C GLY A 149 1.93 -17.85 6.58
N THR A 150 1.22 -17.00 5.86
CA THR A 150 1.58 -16.61 4.49
C THR A 150 2.89 -15.79 4.47
N PHE A 151 3.03 -14.78 5.32
CA PHE A 151 4.27 -13.99 5.38
C PHE A 151 5.47 -14.80 5.91
N GLN A 152 5.25 -15.79 6.77
CA GLN A 152 6.30 -16.71 7.19
C GLN A 152 6.85 -17.52 6.02
N LYS A 153 5.98 -17.99 5.10
CA LYS A 153 6.42 -18.67 3.86
C LYS A 153 7.25 -17.72 2.98
N VAL A 154 6.81 -16.48 2.80
CA VAL A 154 7.60 -15.45 2.09
C VAL A 154 8.97 -15.28 2.73
N LEU A 155 9.05 -15.15 4.05
CA LEU A 155 10.31 -14.95 4.78
C LEU A 155 11.21 -16.20 4.80
N MET A 156 10.66 -17.40 4.64
CA MET A 156 11.47 -18.62 4.46
C MET A 156 12.19 -18.64 3.11
N ARG A 157 11.55 -18.12 2.05
CA ARG A 157 12.14 -18.04 0.71
C ARG A 157 13.03 -16.80 0.56
N GLU A 158 12.58 -15.67 1.09
CA GLU A 158 13.26 -14.38 1.06
C GLU A 158 13.47 -13.83 2.48
N PRO A 159 14.47 -14.31 3.22
CA PRO A 159 14.77 -13.81 4.57
C PRO A 159 15.05 -12.30 4.63
N GLY A 160 15.43 -11.73 3.46
CA GLY A 160 15.68 -10.30 3.24
C GLY A 160 14.45 -9.46 2.94
N ASN A 161 13.25 -10.04 2.82
CA ASN A 161 12.05 -9.31 2.47
C ASN A 161 11.57 -8.43 3.64
N SER A 162 11.92 -7.14 3.58
CA SER A 162 11.60 -6.17 4.63
C SER A 162 10.11 -5.89 4.74
N LEU A 163 9.37 -5.90 3.62
CA LEU A 163 7.92 -5.66 3.64
C LEU A 163 7.17 -6.79 4.32
N ALA A 164 7.50 -8.05 3.99
CA ALA A 164 6.91 -9.20 4.69
C ALA A 164 7.22 -9.15 6.20
N ARG A 165 8.46 -8.78 6.57
CA ARG A 165 8.87 -8.67 7.97
C ARG A 165 8.11 -7.58 8.73
N ILE A 166 7.85 -6.43 8.10
CA ILE A 166 7.05 -5.36 8.69
C ILE A 166 5.60 -5.81 8.89
N ASN A 167 5.04 -6.50 7.91
CA ASN A 167 3.67 -7.00 8.02
C ASN A 167 3.54 -8.02 9.16
N VAL A 168 4.52 -8.93 9.34
CA VAL A 168 4.58 -9.79 10.53
C VAL A 168 4.63 -8.95 11.81
N GLY A 169 5.50 -7.94 11.87
CA GLY A 169 5.59 -7.03 13.01
C GLY A 169 4.28 -6.30 13.30
N TYR A 170 3.57 -5.84 12.25
CA TYR A 170 2.25 -5.21 12.38
C TYR A 170 1.19 -6.21 12.90
N ILE A 171 1.17 -7.44 12.39
CA ILE A 171 0.26 -8.49 12.87
C ILE A 171 0.52 -8.79 14.34
N CYS A 172 1.79 -8.94 14.74
CA CYS A 172 2.17 -9.13 16.15
C CYS A 172 1.70 -7.94 17.02
N TYR A 173 1.82 -6.70 16.54
CA TYR A 173 1.27 -5.52 17.20
C TYR A 173 -0.25 -5.62 17.37
N LYS A 174 -1.01 -5.94 16.31
CA LYS A 174 -2.47 -6.09 16.37
C LYS A 174 -2.91 -7.21 17.33
N LYS A 175 -2.13 -8.28 17.43
CA LYS A 175 -2.33 -9.39 18.38
C LYS A 175 -1.78 -9.07 19.79
N ARG A 176 -1.24 -7.88 20.02
CA ARG A 176 -0.62 -7.42 21.27
C ARG A 176 0.59 -8.25 21.72
N ILE A 177 1.25 -8.93 20.79
CA ILE A 177 2.49 -9.69 21.02
C ILE A 177 3.67 -8.71 20.82
N PHE A 178 3.79 -7.74 21.71
CA PHE A 178 4.68 -6.58 21.54
C PHE A 178 6.17 -6.96 21.42
N GLY A 179 6.62 -8.03 22.11
CA GLY A 179 8.01 -8.50 22.04
C GLY A 179 8.40 -8.90 20.61
N GLU A 180 7.61 -9.74 19.97
CA GLU A 180 7.82 -10.18 18.59
C GLU A 180 7.67 -9.02 17.60
N ALA A 181 6.68 -8.14 17.83
CA ALA A 181 6.49 -6.95 17.00
C ALA A 181 7.78 -6.08 16.99
N ILE A 182 8.35 -5.80 18.16
CA ILE A 182 9.59 -5.03 18.29
C ILE A 182 10.76 -5.74 17.58
N GLU A 183 10.89 -7.06 17.73
CA GLU A 183 11.95 -7.83 17.10
C GLU A 183 11.88 -7.74 15.57
N HIS A 184 10.71 -8.05 14.99
CA HIS A 184 10.51 -8.02 13.55
C HIS A 184 10.70 -6.62 12.97
N LEU A 185 10.09 -5.59 13.56
CA LEU A 185 10.20 -4.22 13.11
C LEU A 185 11.62 -3.67 13.23
N SER A 186 12.31 -3.93 14.34
CA SER A 186 13.69 -3.52 14.53
C SER A 186 14.64 -4.23 13.54
N LYS A 187 14.38 -5.50 13.22
CA LYS A 187 15.14 -6.22 12.21
C LYS A 187 14.92 -5.64 10.81
N ALA A 188 13.69 -5.24 10.47
CA ALA A 188 13.41 -4.56 9.21
C ALA A 188 14.18 -3.23 9.08
N ILE A 189 14.26 -2.43 10.14
CA ILE A 189 15.06 -1.19 10.17
C ILE A 189 16.54 -1.47 9.96
N ARG A 190 17.09 -2.48 10.64
CA ARG A 190 18.53 -2.84 10.50
C ARG A 190 18.90 -3.29 9.09
N MET A 191 17.96 -3.89 8.37
CA MET A 191 18.20 -4.30 6.98
C MET A 191 18.26 -3.11 6.04
N ALA A 192 17.48 -2.06 6.29
CA ALA A 192 17.48 -0.76 5.61
C ALA A 192 17.54 -0.82 4.06
N ASN A 193 17.06 -1.92 3.47
CA ASN A 193 17.10 -2.17 2.02
C ASN A 193 15.90 -1.56 1.27
N ASP A 194 14.90 -1.07 1.99
CA ASP A 194 13.71 -0.43 1.46
C ASP A 194 13.32 0.77 2.34
N LYS A 195 13.31 1.96 1.72
CA LYS A 195 12.97 3.22 2.40
C LYS A 195 11.54 3.24 2.91
N LYS A 196 10.60 2.69 2.12
CA LYS A 196 9.18 2.61 2.49
C LYS A 196 9.00 1.64 3.67
N ALA A 197 9.68 0.51 3.61
CA ALA A 197 9.70 -0.46 4.69
C ALA A 197 10.24 0.17 5.99
N THR A 198 11.36 0.87 5.92
CA THR A 198 11.97 1.54 7.08
C THR A 198 11.01 2.57 7.70
N LEU A 199 10.32 3.35 6.87
CA LEU A 199 9.32 4.34 7.30
C LEU A 199 8.20 3.67 8.10
N TYR A 200 7.56 2.63 7.54
CA TYR A 200 6.48 1.92 8.23
C TYR A 200 6.96 1.17 9.48
N ALA A 201 8.18 0.65 9.48
CA ALA A 201 8.75 0.00 10.67
C ALA A 201 8.90 0.99 11.83
N HIS A 202 9.36 2.22 11.57
CA HIS A 202 9.41 3.27 12.59
C HIS A 202 8.00 3.64 13.07
N PHE A 203 7.05 3.79 12.15
CA PHE A 203 5.67 4.11 12.49
C PHE A 203 5.03 3.06 13.41
N TYR A 204 5.15 1.78 13.04
CA TYR A 204 4.58 0.70 13.84
C TYR A 204 5.30 0.50 15.18
N LEU A 205 6.62 0.74 15.27
CA LEU A 205 7.31 0.78 16.57
C LEU A 205 6.75 1.92 17.44
N GLY A 206 6.52 3.09 16.85
CA GLY A 206 5.86 4.18 17.56
C GLY A 206 4.51 3.77 18.15
N LEU A 207 3.68 3.04 17.39
CA LEU A 207 2.40 2.51 17.88
C LEU A 207 2.58 1.50 19.01
N VAL A 208 3.55 0.58 18.88
CA VAL A 208 3.86 -0.42 19.93
C VAL A 208 4.25 0.27 21.23
N TYR A 209 5.14 1.25 21.17
CA TYR A 209 5.59 1.98 22.37
C TYR A 209 4.49 2.86 22.95
N LEU A 210 3.64 3.45 22.11
CA LEU A 210 2.48 4.23 22.53
C LEU A 210 1.48 3.37 23.31
N GLU A 211 1.16 2.15 22.82
CA GLU A 211 0.26 1.24 23.57
C GLU A 211 0.88 0.69 24.86
N ARG A 212 2.20 0.66 24.94
CA ARG A 212 2.93 0.31 26.18
C ARG A 212 3.10 1.49 27.12
N GLU A 213 2.50 2.63 26.83
CA GLU A 213 2.60 3.87 27.60
C GLU A 213 4.05 4.40 27.72
N MET A 214 4.92 4.00 26.81
CA MET A 214 6.32 4.48 26.72
C MET A 214 6.33 5.69 25.74
N TYR A 215 5.79 6.79 26.21
CA TYR A 215 5.43 7.94 25.36
C TYR A 215 6.62 8.65 24.74
N GLU A 216 7.74 8.74 25.44
CA GLU A 216 8.97 9.37 24.94
C GLU A 216 9.60 8.55 23.81
N ASP A 217 9.63 7.22 23.96
CA ASP A 217 10.09 6.31 22.92
C ASP A 217 9.16 6.39 21.69
N ALA A 218 7.84 6.38 21.93
CA ALA A 218 6.85 6.52 20.86
C ALA A 218 7.04 7.82 20.07
N GLU A 219 7.22 8.96 20.75
CA GLU A 219 7.50 10.25 20.13
C GLU A 219 8.76 10.18 19.26
N SER A 220 9.86 9.62 19.77
CA SER A 220 11.12 9.45 19.04
C SER A 220 10.92 8.66 17.74
N PHE A 221 10.13 7.57 17.76
CA PHE A 221 9.86 6.77 16.57
C PHE A 221 8.96 7.50 15.57
N PHE A 222 7.93 8.21 16.02
CA PHE A 222 7.09 9.02 15.13
C PHE A 222 7.87 10.19 14.53
N GLN A 223 8.79 10.80 15.26
CA GLN A 223 9.64 11.86 14.73
C GLN A 223 10.56 11.33 13.61
N LYS A 224 11.13 10.12 13.77
CA LYS A 224 11.88 9.45 12.69
C LYS A 224 10.98 9.14 11.49
N THR A 225 9.74 8.72 11.72
CA THR A 225 8.75 8.50 10.66
C THR A 225 8.49 9.77 9.87
N ILE A 226 8.25 10.90 10.54
CA ILE A 226 8.02 12.21 9.89
C ILE A 226 9.26 12.66 9.12
N GLY A 227 10.46 12.43 9.66
CA GLY A 227 11.72 12.73 8.96
C GLY A 227 11.91 11.94 7.67
N LEU A 228 11.44 10.69 7.60
CA LEU A 228 11.51 9.84 6.42
C LEU A 228 10.36 10.09 5.43
N GLY A 229 9.18 10.44 5.93
CA GLY A 229 7.95 10.67 5.16
C GLY A 229 7.15 11.84 5.73
N PRO A 230 7.50 13.10 5.41
CA PRO A 230 6.86 14.28 5.99
C PRO A 230 5.37 14.42 5.65
N ASN A 231 4.90 13.70 4.64
CA ASN A 231 3.49 13.70 4.24
C ASN A 231 2.63 12.63 4.96
N MET A 232 3.23 11.82 5.83
CA MET A 232 2.51 10.79 6.60
C MET A 232 1.81 11.44 7.80
N THR A 233 0.61 11.97 7.56
CA THR A 233 -0.18 12.74 8.55
C THR A 233 -0.63 11.90 9.74
N GLU A 234 -0.72 10.58 9.60
CA GLU A 234 -0.99 9.63 10.68
C GLU A 234 0.10 9.68 11.76
N ALA A 235 1.36 9.89 11.36
CA ALA A 235 2.46 10.01 12.32
C ALA A 235 2.35 11.28 13.18
N PHE A 236 1.89 12.40 12.62
CA PHE A 236 1.60 13.61 13.40
C PHE A 236 0.47 13.39 14.39
N PHE A 237 -0.59 12.67 13.98
CA PHE A 237 -1.71 12.37 14.86
C PHE A 237 -1.26 11.56 16.07
N GLU A 238 -0.52 10.47 15.85
CA GLU A 238 -0.06 9.59 16.90
C GLU A 238 1.05 10.22 17.77
N MET A 239 1.95 11.02 17.18
CA MET A 239 2.94 11.78 17.92
C MET A 239 2.28 12.80 18.86
N GLY A 240 1.23 13.47 18.41
CA GLY A 240 0.45 14.37 19.27
C GLY A 240 -0.18 13.64 20.45
N ARG A 241 -0.69 12.42 20.24
CA ARG A 241 -1.20 11.58 21.35
C ARG A 241 -0.08 11.21 22.33
N ALA A 242 1.07 10.79 21.84
CA ALA A 242 2.23 10.48 22.67
C ALA A 242 2.62 11.67 23.54
N ARG A 243 2.73 12.87 22.97
CA ARG A 243 3.03 14.11 23.69
C ARG A 243 1.98 14.44 24.74
N TRP A 244 0.70 14.30 24.39
CA TRP A 244 -0.39 14.57 25.32
C TRP A 244 -0.30 13.70 26.57
N PHE A 245 -0.16 12.39 26.39
CA PHE A 245 -0.10 11.44 27.51
C PHE A 245 1.25 11.51 28.27
N ALA A 246 2.31 12.07 27.66
CA ALA A 246 3.53 12.45 28.35
C ALA A 246 3.39 13.75 29.19
N GLY A 247 2.21 14.40 29.19
CA GLY A 247 1.97 15.64 29.91
C GLY A 247 2.28 16.92 29.14
N ASN A 248 2.74 16.83 27.87
CA ASN A 248 3.04 17.96 27.03
C ASN A 248 1.84 18.32 26.13
N ALA A 249 0.79 18.89 26.72
CA ALA A 249 -0.45 19.24 26.02
C ALA A 249 -0.25 20.33 24.96
N GLU A 250 0.65 21.28 25.18
CA GLU A 250 0.95 22.36 24.22
C GLU A 250 1.67 21.81 22.98
N GLY A 251 2.72 21.00 23.17
CA GLY A 251 3.43 20.34 22.08
C GLY A 251 2.55 19.36 21.32
N ALA A 252 1.58 18.70 21.96
CA ALA A 252 0.59 17.86 21.30
C ALA A 252 -0.27 18.66 20.31
N GLN A 253 -0.84 19.79 20.76
CA GLN A 253 -1.67 20.65 19.91
C GLN A 253 -0.86 21.24 18.74
N GLU A 254 0.40 21.64 18.96
CA GLU A 254 1.29 22.12 17.89
C GLU A 254 1.53 21.02 16.85
N THR A 255 1.75 19.79 17.32
CA THR A 255 1.93 18.63 16.42
C THR A 255 0.69 18.38 15.57
N TRP A 256 -0.51 18.42 16.15
CA TRP A 256 -1.76 18.25 15.39
C TRP A 256 -1.99 19.40 14.40
N ARG A 257 -1.66 20.66 14.75
CA ARG A 257 -1.72 21.78 13.80
C ARG A 257 -0.78 21.55 12.62
N SER A 258 0.43 21.03 12.86
CA SER A 258 1.38 20.65 11.81
C SER A 258 0.83 19.55 10.90
N GLY A 259 0.17 18.53 11.47
CA GLY A 259 -0.50 17.50 10.69
C GLY A 259 -1.62 18.03 9.79
N VAL A 260 -2.43 18.97 10.29
CA VAL A 260 -3.46 19.65 9.49
C VAL A 260 -2.82 20.50 8.38
N ALA A 261 -1.75 21.23 8.69
CA ALA A 261 -1.03 22.08 7.72
C ALA A 261 -0.40 21.24 6.60
N THR A 262 0.10 20.04 6.93
CA THR A 262 0.68 19.12 5.95
C THR A 262 -0.37 18.62 4.95
N SER A 263 -1.54 18.17 5.39
CA SER A 263 -2.65 17.79 4.51
C SER A 263 -3.97 17.71 5.28
N LYS A 264 -4.77 18.75 5.18
CA LYS A 264 -6.08 18.85 5.86
C LYS A 264 -7.07 17.76 5.44
N PHE A 265 -6.99 17.30 4.20
CA PHE A 265 -7.97 16.36 3.62
C PHE A 265 -7.54 14.89 3.72
N SER A 266 -6.31 14.60 4.08
CA SER A 266 -5.84 13.24 4.34
C SER A 266 -6.52 12.64 5.59
N PRO A 267 -6.57 11.30 5.72
CA PRO A 267 -7.16 10.65 6.90
C PRO A 267 -6.51 11.13 8.21
N GLY A 268 -5.18 11.18 8.28
CA GLY A 268 -4.46 11.65 9.48
C GLY A 268 -4.68 13.14 9.74
N GLY A 269 -4.71 14.00 8.69
CA GLY A 269 -4.99 15.42 8.84
C GLY A 269 -6.40 15.70 9.36
N LYS A 270 -7.40 14.94 8.90
CA LYS A 270 -8.77 15.02 9.44
C LYS A 270 -8.82 14.60 10.92
N LYS A 271 -8.10 13.51 11.27
CA LYS A 271 -7.98 13.10 12.68
C LYS A 271 -7.33 14.17 13.53
N CYS A 272 -6.26 14.84 13.05
CA CYS A 272 -5.63 15.96 13.75
C CYS A 272 -6.60 17.13 13.96
N ALA A 273 -7.36 17.52 12.92
CA ALA A 273 -8.34 18.60 13.01
C ALA A 273 -9.43 18.28 14.04
N LYS A 274 -10.04 17.09 13.95
CA LYS A 274 -11.06 16.60 14.91
C LYS A 274 -10.52 16.59 16.34
N MET A 275 -9.23 16.25 16.51
CA MET A 275 -8.58 16.26 17.82
C MET A 275 -8.45 17.67 18.40
N LEU A 276 -8.01 18.65 17.58
CA LEU A 276 -7.93 20.05 18.00
C LEU A 276 -9.29 20.60 18.41
N GLU A 277 -10.36 20.29 17.68
CA GLU A 277 -11.73 20.65 18.02
C GLU A 277 -12.17 20.02 19.34
N ARG A 278 -11.87 18.73 19.55
CA ARG A 278 -12.18 18.02 20.79
C ARG A 278 -11.50 18.64 22.02
N ILE A 279 -10.21 18.97 21.89
CA ILE A 279 -9.45 19.63 22.97
C ILE A 279 -10.00 21.04 23.26
N ALA A 280 -10.34 21.80 22.21
CA ALA A 280 -10.94 23.13 22.36
C ALA A 280 -12.30 23.08 23.09
N ALA A 281 -13.04 21.98 22.97
CA ALA A 281 -14.28 21.71 23.68
C ALA A 281 -14.08 21.16 25.12
N GLY A 282 -12.84 21.06 25.61
CA GLY A 282 -12.51 20.53 26.95
C GLY A 282 -12.48 19.01 27.05
N GLY A 283 -12.49 18.29 25.90
CA GLY A 283 -12.33 16.83 25.86
C GLY A 283 -10.87 16.39 25.89
N GLU A 284 -10.64 15.09 26.01
CA GLU A 284 -9.30 14.50 26.00
C GLU A 284 -9.11 13.57 24.78
N PRO A 285 -7.87 13.35 24.31
CA PRO A 285 -7.58 12.34 23.30
C PRO A 285 -7.99 10.93 23.76
N PRO A 286 -8.45 10.06 22.84
CA PRO A 286 -8.69 8.67 23.18
C PRO A 286 -7.39 8.00 23.60
N ARG A 287 -7.46 7.12 24.60
CA ARG A 287 -6.29 6.36 25.07
C ARG A 287 -5.77 5.44 23.94
N PRO A 288 -4.46 5.14 23.95
CA PRO A 288 -3.90 4.15 23.04
C PRO A 288 -4.66 2.81 23.12
N GLY A 289 -4.83 2.12 21.98
CA GLY A 289 -5.61 0.89 21.92
C GLY A 289 -7.15 1.05 21.95
N MET A 290 -7.66 2.28 22.08
CA MET A 290 -9.06 2.61 21.90
C MET A 290 -9.25 3.39 20.59
N ASP A 291 -9.60 2.70 19.52
CA ASP A 291 -9.87 3.28 18.19
C ASP A 291 -11.26 3.94 18.15
N ALA A 292 -11.54 4.87 19.04
CA ALA A 292 -12.79 5.59 19.06
C ALA A 292 -12.60 7.07 18.67
N LEU A 293 -12.47 7.31 17.38
CA LEU A 293 -12.77 8.59 16.73
C LEU A 293 -13.80 8.35 15.62
N ASP A 294 -14.90 7.71 15.97
CA ASP A 294 -16.10 7.71 15.14
C ASP A 294 -16.84 9.05 15.22
#